data_36e1bd5008dec843f6cbfcb930b83c0e
#
_entry.id   36e1bd5008dec843f6cbfcb930b83c0e
#
_cell.length_a   1.000
_cell.length_b   1.000
_cell.length_c   1.000
_cell.angle_alpha   90.00
_cell.angle_beta   90.00
_cell.angle_gamma   90.00
#
_symmetry.space_group_name_H-M   'P 1'
#
loop_
_entity.id
_entity.type
_entity.pdbx_description
1 polymer ?
#
loop_
_entity_poly.entity_id
_entity_poly.type
_entity_poly.pdbx_seq_one_letter_code
_entity_poly.pdbx_strand_id
1 'polypeptide(L)'
;MRLIAFEDKCVIKRNTDGYDEYDNPLQEVVYSGECCYQEGGYSNAQRMFVRNPILFLPEVSVLVDANDVVEVTTKFGRKLTAIVARPREIELPITRQRVTRLELKQATE
;
A
#
# COMPACT_ATOMS: atom_id res chain seq x y z
N MET A 1 -8.46 -16.59 -16.63
CA MET A 1 -8.76 -15.52 -15.65
C MET A 1 -7.52 -15.14 -14.87
N ARG A 2 -7.33 -13.87 -14.67
CA ARG A 2 -6.13 -13.39 -13.98
C ARG A 2 -6.44 -13.06 -12.53
N LEU A 3 -5.69 -13.63 -11.61
CA LEU A 3 -5.77 -13.34 -10.20
C LEU A 3 -4.72 -12.29 -9.83
N ILE A 4 -4.98 -11.54 -8.77
CA ILE A 4 -3.96 -10.68 -8.19
C ILE A 4 -2.89 -11.57 -7.55
N ALA A 5 -1.65 -11.34 -7.93
CA ALA A 5 -0.51 -12.06 -7.34
C ALA A 5 0.10 -11.21 -6.23
N PHE A 6 0.11 -11.74 -5.01
CA PHE A 6 0.67 -11.04 -3.85
C PHE A 6 2.13 -11.44 -3.67
N GLU A 7 2.97 -10.95 -4.56
CA GLU A 7 4.38 -11.32 -4.63
C GLU A 7 5.32 -10.31 -3.97
N ASP A 8 4.79 -9.15 -3.63
CA ASP A 8 5.54 -8.11 -2.94
C ASP A 8 5.32 -8.24 -1.44
N LYS A 9 6.13 -7.53 -0.65
CA LYS A 9 5.97 -7.50 0.80
C LYS A 9 5.87 -6.07 1.27
N CYS A 10 5.10 -5.85 2.32
CA CYS A 10 4.96 -4.52 2.86
C CYS A 10 4.86 -4.54 4.38
N VAL A 11 5.18 -3.39 4.96
CA VAL A 11 4.93 -3.09 6.37
C VAL A 11 4.20 -1.77 6.40
N ILE A 12 3.05 -1.74 7.05
CA ILE A 12 2.25 -0.53 7.20
C ILE A 12 2.34 -0.08 8.64
N LYS A 13 2.76 1.16 8.85
CA LYS A 13 3.00 1.73 10.17
C LYS A 13 2.14 2.96 10.39
N ARG A 14 1.74 3.17 11.62
CA ARG A 14 0.98 4.34 12.05
C ARG A 14 1.73 5.04 13.16
N ASN A 15 1.85 6.37 13.08
CA ASN A 15 2.39 7.14 14.18
C ASN A 15 1.38 7.13 15.32
N THR A 16 1.84 6.79 16.52
CA THR A 16 1.04 6.86 17.73
C THR A 16 1.41 8.13 18.51
N ASP A 17 0.58 8.47 19.48
CA ASP A 17 0.91 9.59 20.37
C ASP A 17 2.11 9.22 21.25
N GLY A 18 3.12 10.06 21.23
CA GLY A 18 4.29 9.88 22.05
C GLY A 18 5.58 9.79 21.25
N TYR A 19 6.68 9.76 21.99
CA TYR A 19 8.02 9.72 21.43
C TYR A 19 8.87 8.74 22.23
N ASP A 20 9.86 8.14 21.58
CA ASP A 20 10.83 7.32 22.29
C ASP A 20 11.87 8.19 23.02
N GLU A 21 12.86 7.54 23.65
CA GLU A 21 13.89 8.25 24.41
C GLU A 21 14.81 9.14 23.56
N TYR A 22 14.77 9.00 22.25
CA TYR A 22 15.55 9.79 21.29
C TYR A 22 14.68 10.82 20.54
N ASP A 23 13.48 11.12 21.06
CA ASP A 23 12.52 12.03 20.44
C ASP A 23 12.02 11.62 19.06
N ASN A 24 12.12 10.33 18.72
CA ASN A 24 11.51 9.80 17.50
C ASN A 24 10.04 9.46 17.76
N PRO A 25 9.14 9.76 16.82
CA PRO A 25 7.75 9.37 16.98
C PRO A 25 7.61 7.86 17.15
N LEU A 26 6.79 7.44 18.10
CA LEU A 26 6.45 6.02 18.27
C LEU A 26 5.58 5.57 17.11
N GLN A 27 5.84 4.38 16.62
CA GLN A 27 5.09 3.80 15.52
C GLN A 27 4.53 2.44 15.90
N GLU A 28 3.34 2.17 15.40
CA GLU A 28 2.67 0.90 15.56
C GLU A 28 2.60 0.22 14.19
N VAL A 29 2.91 -1.06 14.13
CA VAL A 29 2.75 -1.84 12.90
C VAL A 29 1.28 -2.23 12.77
N VAL A 30 0.63 -1.75 11.71
CA VAL A 30 -0.76 -2.04 11.43
C VAL A 30 -0.89 -3.34 10.64
N TYR A 31 0.03 -3.56 9.71
CA TYR A 31 0.05 -4.74 8.86
C TYR A 31 1.48 -5.05 8.44
N SER A 32 1.80 -6.32 8.38
CA SER A 32 3.07 -6.79 7.84
C SER A 32 2.84 -8.11 7.12
N GLY A 33 3.20 -8.18 5.86
CA GLY A 33 2.99 -9.39 5.09
C GLY A 33 3.00 -9.16 3.60
N GLU A 34 2.33 -10.05 2.90
CA GLU A 34 2.28 -10.05 1.45
C GLU A 34 1.37 -8.95 0.91
N CYS A 35 1.69 -8.45 -0.27
CA CYS A 35 0.91 -7.45 -0.94
C CYS A 35 1.15 -7.51 -2.45
N CYS A 36 0.36 -6.74 -3.19
CA CYS A 36 0.57 -6.52 -4.61
C CYS A 36 0.67 -5.01 -4.83
N TYR A 37 1.85 -4.54 -5.22
CA TYR A 37 2.09 -3.13 -5.50
C TYR A 37 1.95 -2.87 -6.99
N GLN A 38 1.09 -1.92 -7.34
CA GLN A 38 0.91 -1.48 -8.72
C GLN A 38 1.29 -0.02 -8.84
N GLU A 39 2.35 0.23 -9.58
CA GLU A 39 2.86 1.56 -9.80
C GLU A 39 1.91 2.37 -10.66
N GLY A 40 1.75 3.64 -10.34
CA GLY A 40 1.03 4.58 -11.18
C GLY A 40 1.78 4.74 -12.50
N GLY A 41 1.04 4.85 -13.60
CA GLY A 41 1.62 4.89 -14.92
C GLY A 41 1.54 6.25 -15.58
N TYR A 42 2.52 6.56 -16.42
CA TYR A 42 2.46 7.68 -17.33
C TYR A 42 1.86 7.22 -18.65
N SER A 43 0.80 7.88 -19.10
CA SER A 43 0.18 7.56 -20.38
C SER A 43 0.80 8.42 -21.48
N ASN A 44 1.45 7.77 -22.44
CA ASN A 44 2.00 8.48 -23.60
C ASN A 44 0.89 9.11 -24.45
N ALA A 45 -0.27 8.45 -24.51
CA ALA A 45 -1.40 8.97 -25.27
C ALA A 45 -1.97 10.26 -24.67
N GLN A 46 -2.04 10.32 -23.36
CA GLN A 46 -2.58 11.49 -22.65
C GLN A 46 -1.48 12.42 -22.18
N ARG A 47 -0.23 12.00 -22.21
CA ARG A 47 0.94 12.74 -21.74
C ARG A 47 0.80 13.18 -20.29
N MET A 48 0.24 12.30 -19.45
CA MET A 48 0.03 12.57 -18.04
C MET A 48 -0.04 11.26 -17.27
N PHE A 49 0.11 11.34 -15.95
CA PHE A 49 -0.14 10.20 -15.09
C PHE A 49 -1.63 9.93 -15.03
N VAL A 50 -2.01 8.69 -15.26
CA VAL A 50 -3.42 8.30 -15.28
C VAL A 50 -3.94 7.88 -13.92
N ARG A 51 -3.05 7.56 -12.97
CA ARG A 51 -3.47 7.17 -11.62
C ARG A 51 -2.29 7.20 -10.66
N ASN A 52 -2.63 7.26 -9.37
CA ASN A 52 -1.65 7.09 -8.30
C ASN A 52 -1.30 5.61 -8.11
N PRO A 53 -0.16 5.31 -7.47
CA PRO A 53 0.15 3.92 -7.10
C PRO A 53 -0.92 3.30 -6.23
N ILE A 54 -1.11 2.00 -6.37
CA ILE A 54 -2.13 1.26 -5.64
C ILE A 54 -1.48 0.04 -5.00
N LEU A 55 -1.87 -0.26 -3.78
CA LEU A 55 -1.43 -1.45 -3.06
C LEU A 55 -2.63 -2.31 -2.73
N PHE A 56 -2.56 -3.59 -3.06
CA PHE A 56 -3.59 -4.55 -2.68
C PHE A 56 -3.07 -5.43 -1.55
N LEU A 57 -3.89 -5.63 -0.53
CA LEU A 57 -3.63 -6.56 0.57
C LEU A 57 -4.59 -7.74 0.45
N PRO A 58 -4.12 -8.96 0.73
CA PRO A 58 -4.97 -10.15 0.55
C PRO A 58 -6.09 -10.29 1.59
N GLU A 59 -6.12 -9.40 2.59
CA GLU A 59 -7.10 -9.45 3.67
C GLU A 59 -7.96 -8.19 3.68
N VAL A 60 -9.21 -8.32 4.17
CA VAL A 60 -10.13 -7.18 4.29
C VAL A 60 -10.30 -6.69 5.73
N SER A 61 -9.84 -7.46 6.69
CA SER A 61 -9.96 -7.09 8.11
C SER A 61 -8.86 -6.17 8.60
N VAL A 62 -8.00 -5.71 7.70
CA VAL A 62 -6.86 -4.86 8.04
C VAL A 62 -7.36 -3.44 8.27
N LEU A 63 -7.08 -2.89 9.46
CA LEU A 63 -7.50 -1.54 9.84
C LEU A 63 -6.44 -0.52 9.44
N VAL A 64 -6.39 -0.20 8.16
CA VAL A 64 -5.48 0.80 7.61
C VAL A 64 -6.24 2.12 7.46
N ASP A 65 -5.65 3.20 7.96
CA ASP A 65 -6.23 4.53 7.84
C ASP A 65 -5.45 5.42 6.88
N ALA A 66 -6.08 6.48 6.43
CA ALA A 66 -5.38 7.50 5.66
C ALA A 66 -4.21 8.06 6.47
N ASN A 67 -3.13 8.39 5.79
CA ASN A 67 -1.87 8.90 6.35
C ASN A 67 -0.99 7.84 7.03
N ASP A 68 -1.39 6.58 7.05
CA ASP A 68 -0.48 5.51 7.45
C ASP A 68 0.68 5.43 6.45
N VAL A 69 1.85 5.04 6.93
CA VAL A 69 3.07 4.94 6.11
C VAL A 69 3.26 3.50 5.67
N VAL A 70 3.47 3.31 4.38
CA VAL A 70 3.68 1.99 3.78
C VAL A 70 5.11 1.88 3.30
N GLU A 71 5.80 0.84 3.74
CA GLU A 71 7.11 0.46 3.23
C GLU A 71 6.93 -0.81 2.41
N VAL A 72 7.19 -0.73 1.10
CA VAL A 72 7.01 -1.85 0.18
C VAL A 72 8.37 -2.35 -0.28
N THR A 73 8.54 -3.66 -0.28
CA THR A 73 9.68 -4.31 -0.94
C THR A 73 9.10 -5.17 -2.05
N THR A 74 9.38 -4.81 -3.29
CA THR A 74 8.87 -5.55 -4.44
C THR A 74 9.61 -6.88 -4.60
N LYS A 75 9.02 -7.77 -5.40
CA LYS A 75 9.64 -9.07 -5.68
C LYS A 75 11.01 -8.96 -6.36
N PHE A 76 11.33 -7.80 -6.93
CA PHE A 76 12.63 -7.55 -7.53
C PHE A 76 13.61 -6.87 -6.58
N GLY A 77 13.24 -6.70 -5.32
CA GLY A 77 14.12 -6.11 -4.30
C GLY A 77 14.08 -4.58 -4.22
N ARG A 78 13.23 -3.94 -4.99
CA ARG A 78 13.06 -2.49 -4.97
C ARG A 78 12.29 -2.09 -3.71
N LYS A 79 12.78 -1.07 -3.00
CA LYS A 79 12.16 -0.58 -1.77
C LYS A 79 11.53 0.77 -2.02
N LEU A 80 10.29 0.92 -1.58
CA LEU A 80 9.49 2.13 -1.77
C LEU A 80 8.85 2.52 -0.45
N THR A 81 8.66 3.81 -0.24
CA THR A 81 7.90 4.34 0.88
C THR A 81 6.78 5.23 0.34
N ALA A 82 5.59 5.02 0.84
CA ALA A 82 4.43 5.78 0.40
C ALA A 82 3.50 6.08 1.57
N ILE A 83 2.54 6.96 1.35
CA ILE A 83 1.55 7.35 2.34
C ILE A 83 0.17 6.94 1.82
N VAL A 84 -0.63 6.32 2.67
CA VAL A 84 -1.99 5.93 2.31
C VAL A 84 -2.86 7.17 2.14
N ALA A 85 -3.45 7.31 0.98
CA ALA A 85 -4.40 8.39 0.71
C ALA A 85 -5.83 7.94 1.02
N ARG A 86 -6.17 6.74 0.56
CA ARG A 86 -7.55 6.23 0.72
C ARG A 86 -7.54 4.71 0.82
N PRO A 87 -7.93 4.14 1.97
CA PRO A 87 -8.15 2.71 2.08
C PRO A 87 -9.55 2.33 1.65
N ARG A 88 -9.71 1.18 1.01
CA ARG A 88 -11.00 0.63 0.62
C ARG A 88 -10.98 -0.88 0.66
N GLU A 89 -12.10 -1.47 1.03
CA GLU A 89 -12.34 -2.89 0.83
C GLU A 89 -13.05 -3.06 -0.50
N ILE A 90 -12.56 -3.96 -1.34
CA ILE A 90 -13.19 -4.24 -2.62
C ILE A 90 -13.35 -5.74 -2.82
N GLU A 91 -14.30 -6.09 -3.69
CA GLU A 91 -14.50 -7.45 -4.14
C GLU A 91 -14.09 -7.54 -5.60
N LEU A 92 -13.22 -8.49 -5.91
CA LEU A 92 -12.78 -8.68 -7.29
C LEU A 92 -13.92 -9.27 -8.12
N PRO A 93 -14.20 -8.73 -9.33
CA PRO A 93 -15.44 -9.05 -10.05
C PRO A 93 -15.64 -10.52 -10.43
N ILE A 94 -14.57 -11.22 -10.80
CA ILE A 94 -14.71 -12.59 -11.33
C ILE A 94 -14.52 -13.63 -10.23
N THR A 95 -13.49 -13.47 -9.40
CA THR A 95 -13.17 -14.42 -8.34
C THR A 95 -13.99 -14.19 -7.08
N ARG A 96 -14.59 -13.01 -6.95
CA ARG A 96 -15.27 -12.53 -5.74
C ARG A 96 -14.38 -12.56 -4.50
N GLN A 97 -13.08 -12.56 -4.70
CA GLN A 97 -12.13 -12.42 -3.62
C GLN A 97 -12.20 -11.01 -3.05
N ARG A 98 -12.26 -10.90 -1.74
CA ARG A 98 -12.23 -9.61 -1.07
C ARG A 98 -10.81 -9.24 -0.72
N VAL A 99 -10.43 -8.04 -1.06
CA VAL A 99 -9.08 -7.51 -0.80
C VAL A 99 -9.20 -6.08 -0.30
N THR A 100 -8.14 -5.61 0.37
CA THR A 100 -8.01 -4.20 0.75
C THR A 100 -7.23 -3.49 -0.34
N ARG A 101 -7.80 -2.41 -0.87
CA ARG A 101 -7.16 -1.58 -1.89
C ARG A 101 -6.74 -0.27 -1.25
N LEU A 102 -5.46 0.03 -1.30
CA LEU A 102 -4.90 1.26 -0.76
C LEU A 102 -4.44 2.14 -1.90
N GLU A 103 -5.02 3.32 -2.01
CA GLU A 103 -4.54 4.34 -2.92
C GLU A 103 -3.45 5.12 -2.21
N LEU A 104 -2.27 5.24 -2.86
CA LEU A 104 -1.10 5.84 -2.25
C LEU A 104 -0.84 7.23 -2.83
N LYS A 105 -0.36 8.15 -1.99
CA LYS A 105 -0.11 9.54 -2.42
C LYS A 105 1.24 9.70 -3.08
N GLN A 106 2.28 9.19 -2.46
CA GLN A 106 3.66 9.40 -2.91
C GLN A 106 4.43 8.12 -2.69
N ALA A 107 5.12 7.66 -3.72
CA ALA A 107 6.00 6.53 -3.60
C ALA A 107 7.41 6.97 -3.96
N THR A 108 8.35 6.82 -3.02
CA THR A 108 9.75 7.18 -3.23
C THR A 108 10.63 5.98 -2.92
N GLU A 109 11.73 5.91 -3.61
CA GLU A 109 12.72 4.86 -3.40
C GLU A 109 13.73 5.24 -2.32
#